data_7674d7b6e7d336d705ae012bccdccaeb
#
_entry.id   7674d7b6e7d336d705ae012bccdccaeb
#
_cell.length_a   1.000
_cell.length_b   1.000
_cell.length_c   1.000
_cell.angle_alpha   90.00
_cell.angle_beta   90.00
_cell.angle_gamma   90.00
#
_symmetry.space_group_name_H-M   'P 1'
#
loop_
_entity.id
_entity.type
_entity.pdbx_description
1 polymer ?
#
loop_
_entity_poly.entity_id
_entity_poly.type
_entity_poly.pdbx_seq_one_letter_code
_entity_poly.pdbx_strand_id
1 'polypeptide(L)'
;NTHKENIAVHDWGSNTELTAAHFGKFAFVTTLSTACSSAANAIIMGANMIRCGEADIVVVGGSECLTKYHLNGFNSLMILDNRNCRPFDASRNGLNLGEGAAFLVLESAESAQRRGVKAQAILSGYGNACDAFHQTASSDEGEGAYRAMQEALQQAGLQPADIDYINAHGTGTPNNDLSESRAMRRLFGDNMPPVSSTKPFTGHTTSASGSIEAVFCI
;
A
#
# COMPACT_ATOMS: atom_id res chain seq x y z
N ASN A 1 -29.31 -17.28 -2.56
CA ASN A 1 -29.71 -16.74 -1.26
C ASN A 1 -29.01 -15.43 -1.06
N THR A 2 -29.72 -14.34 -1.25
CA THR A 2 -29.24 -13.01 -0.91
C THR A 2 -29.54 -12.78 0.55
N HIS A 3 -28.54 -12.78 1.39
CA HIS A 3 -28.64 -12.33 2.77
C HIS A 3 -28.88 -10.82 2.76
N LYS A 4 -30.15 -10.42 2.60
CA LYS A 4 -30.54 -9.00 2.54
C LYS A 4 -30.19 -8.23 3.81
N GLU A 5 -30.09 -8.94 4.94
CA GLU A 5 -29.63 -8.39 6.22
C GLU A 5 -28.21 -7.83 6.18
N ASN A 6 -27.37 -8.31 5.26
CA ASN A 6 -26.01 -7.85 5.11
C ASN A 6 -25.86 -6.61 4.20
N ILE A 7 -26.93 -6.18 3.53
CA ILE A 7 -26.86 -5.01 2.64
C ILE A 7 -26.47 -3.75 3.41
N ALA A 8 -26.95 -3.60 4.64
CA ALA A 8 -26.64 -2.45 5.49
C ALA A 8 -25.14 -2.32 5.87
N VAL A 9 -24.36 -3.39 5.74
CA VAL A 9 -22.92 -3.41 6.05
C VAL A 9 -22.04 -3.36 4.78
N HIS A 10 -22.64 -3.09 3.62
CA HIS A 10 -21.90 -2.93 2.35
C HIS A 10 -21.48 -1.47 2.05
N ASP A 11 -21.86 -0.54 2.89
CA ASP A 11 -21.43 0.85 2.72
C ASP A 11 -19.91 0.98 2.88
N TRP A 12 -19.35 1.90 2.11
CA TRP A 12 -17.96 2.28 2.20
C TRP A 12 -17.65 2.75 3.63
N GLY A 13 -16.77 2.09 4.31
CA GLY A 13 -16.46 2.42 5.70
C GLY A 13 -17.08 1.52 6.75
N SER A 14 -18.16 0.80 6.45
CA SER A 14 -18.78 -0.13 7.42
C SER A 14 -17.77 -1.10 8.03
N ASN A 15 -16.84 -1.63 7.24
CA ASN A 15 -15.80 -2.54 7.72
C ASN A 15 -14.87 -1.84 8.70
N THR A 16 -14.50 -0.59 8.44
CA THR A 16 -13.65 0.22 9.33
C THR A 16 -14.37 0.51 10.64
N GLU A 17 -15.63 0.90 10.59
CA GLU A 17 -16.45 1.18 11.76
C GLU A 17 -16.66 -0.07 12.63
N LEU A 18 -16.97 -1.21 12.02
CA LEU A 18 -17.11 -2.49 12.72
C LEU A 18 -15.79 -2.92 13.38
N THR A 19 -14.67 -2.76 12.68
CA THR A 19 -13.35 -3.06 13.22
C THR A 19 -13.04 -2.14 14.39
N ALA A 20 -13.25 -0.84 14.24
CA ALA A 20 -13.03 0.13 15.31
C ALA A 20 -13.91 -0.18 16.54
N ALA A 21 -15.19 -0.45 16.33
CA ALA A 21 -16.12 -0.80 17.42
C ALA A 21 -15.71 -2.07 18.18
N HIS A 22 -15.06 -3.02 17.50
CA HIS A 22 -14.56 -4.24 18.13
C HIS A 22 -13.38 -3.98 19.09
N PHE A 23 -12.49 -3.06 18.72
CA PHE A 23 -11.28 -2.77 19.52
C PHE A 23 -11.48 -1.68 20.56
N GLY A 24 -12.53 -0.89 20.49
CA GLY A 24 -12.83 0.11 21.51
C GLY A 24 -13.42 1.40 20.95
N LYS A 25 -13.14 2.51 21.65
CA LYS A 25 -13.59 3.85 21.26
C LYS A 25 -12.43 4.64 20.69
N PHE A 26 -12.59 5.09 19.47
CA PHE A 26 -11.66 5.99 18.79
C PHE A 26 -12.29 7.38 18.70
N ALA A 27 -11.46 8.42 18.82
CA ALA A 27 -11.91 9.81 18.69
C ALA A 27 -12.28 10.15 17.22
N PHE A 28 -11.63 9.47 16.27
CA PHE A 28 -11.83 9.65 14.85
C PHE A 28 -11.72 8.30 14.13
N VAL A 29 -12.64 8.03 13.21
CA VAL A 29 -12.65 6.83 12.36
C VAL A 29 -12.97 7.27 10.94
N THR A 30 -12.19 6.81 9.97
CA THR A 30 -12.44 7.10 8.56
C THR A 30 -11.93 5.99 7.67
N THR A 31 -12.41 5.96 6.44
CA THR A 31 -11.98 5.02 5.39
C THR A 31 -11.46 5.81 4.19
N LEU A 32 -10.31 5.39 3.69
CA LEU A 32 -9.72 5.91 2.47
C LEU A 32 -9.88 4.90 1.34
N SER A 33 -10.22 5.39 0.16
CA SER A 33 -10.35 4.58 -1.04
C SER A 33 -9.60 5.22 -2.20
N THR A 34 -8.40 4.71 -2.45
CA THR A 34 -7.50 5.12 -3.53
C THR A 34 -6.94 3.91 -4.27
N ALA A 35 -7.81 2.91 -4.52
CA ALA A 35 -7.46 1.64 -5.14
C ALA A 35 -6.31 0.93 -4.39
N CYS A 36 -5.30 0.43 -5.08
CA CYS A 36 -4.19 -0.33 -4.50
C CYS A 36 -3.30 0.49 -3.54
N SER A 37 -3.39 1.81 -3.56
CA SER A 37 -2.65 2.70 -2.65
C SER A 37 -3.42 3.06 -1.37
N SER A 38 -4.63 2.52 -1.15
CA SER A 38 -5.49 2.91 -0.03
C SER A 38 -4.81 2.75 1.33
N ALA A 39 -4.20 1.58 1.61
CA ALA A 39 -3.52 1.36 2.88
C ALA A 39 -2.26 2.23 3.05
N ALA A 40 -1.50 2.47 1.97
CA ALA A 40 -0.38 3.40 2.00
C ALA A 40 -0.85 4.82 2.32
N ASN A 41 -1.95 5.28 1.71
CA ASN A 41 -2.55 6.58 2.01
C ASN A 41 -3.14 6.65 3.43
N ALA A 42 -3.63 5.54 3.99
CA ALA A 42 -4.02 5.49 5.39
C ALA A 42 -2.81 5.69 6.32
N ILE A 43 -1.67 5.08 6.00
CA ILE A 43 -0.40 5.28 6.73
C ILE A 43 0.03 6.75 6.64
N ILE A 44 0.01 7.34 5.44
CA ILE A 44 0.35 8.76 5.21
C ILE A 44 -0.58 9.67 6.02
N MET A 45 -1.89 9.44 5.98
CA MET A 45 -2.84 10.24 6.74
C MET A 45 -2.58 10.16 8.25
N GLY A 46 -2.40 8.94 8.78
CA GLY A 46 -2.09 8.75 10.20
C GLY A 46 -0.80 9.43 10.63
N ALA A 47 0.24 9.36 9.79
CA ALA A 47 1.50 10.06 10.02
C ALA A 47 1.33 11.59 10.04
N ASN A 48 0.50 12.14 9.13
CA ASN A 48 0.19 13.56 9.12
C ASN A 48 -0.58 14.00 10.37
N MET A 49 -1.56 13.23 10.82
CA MET A 49 -2.30 13.53 12.06
C MET A 49 -1.36 13.62 13.26
N ILE A 50 -0.39 12.70 13.37
CA ILE A 50 0.62 12.73 14.44
C ILE A 50 1.53 13.95 14.27
N ARG A 51 2.04 14.23 13.08
CA ARG A 51 2.93 15.38 12.82
C ARG A 51 2.26 16.72 13.06
N CYS A 52 0.96 16.83 12.81
CA CYS A 52 0.17 18.04 13.08
C CYS A 52 -0.29 18.14 14.56
N GLY A 53 -0.01 17.16 15.39
CA GLY A 53 -0.42 17.13 16.79
C GLY A 53 -1.92 16.87 17.01
N GLU A 54 -2.60 16.34 16.00
CA GLU A 54 -4.03 15.98 16.07
C GLU A 54 -4.25 14.67 16.82
N ALA A 55 -3.24 13.79 16.83
CA ALA A 55 -3.27 12.52 17.55
C ALA A 55 -1.87 12.10 17.98
N ASP A 56 -1.77 11.44 19.14
CA ASP A 56 -0.53 10.80 19.60
C ASP A 56 -0.39 9.37 19.05
N ILE A 57 -1.51 8.66 18.87
CA ILE A 57 -1.56 7.27 18.43
C ILE A 57 -2.65 7.14 17.35
N VAL A 58 -2.31 6.50 16.23
CA VAL A 58 -3.24 6.23 15.14
C VAL A 58 -3.08 4.78 14.68
N VAL A 59 -4.19 4.05 14.58
CA VAL A 59 -4.22 2.73 13.96
C VAL A 59 -4.52 2.90 12.47
N VAL A 60 -3.64 2.41 11.62
CA VAL A 60 -3.73 2.54 10.16
C VAL A 60 -3.54 1.19 9.49
N GLY A 61 -4.14 1.00 8.33
CA GLY A 61 -3.98 -0.25 7.60
C GLY A 61 -5.12 -0.50 6.64
N GLY A 62 -5.26 -1.75 6.25
CA GLY A 62 -6.31 -2.17 5.33
C GLY A 62 -6.61 -3.66 5.43
N SER A 63 -7.77 -4.01 4.95
CA SER A 63 -8.22 -5.40 4.78
C SER A 63 -8.86 -5.58 3.42
N GLU A 64 -8.68 -6.74 2.84
CA GLU A 64 -9.27 -7.10 1.55
C GLU A 64 -9.73 -8.55 1.59
N CYS A 65 -10.84 -8.84 0.94
CA CYS A 65 -11.35 -10.19 0.76
C CYS A 65 -11.64 -10.49 -0.72
N LEU A 66 -11.42 -11.73 -1.11
CA LEU A 66 -11.73 -12.19 -2.46
C LEU A 66 -13.23 -12.29 -2.65
N THR A 67 -13.75 -11.46 -3.53
CA THR A 67 -15.16 -11.49 -3.92
C THR A 67 -15.31 -11.77 -5.42
N LYS A 68 -16.46 -12.29 -5.81
CA LYS A 68 -16.80 -12.45 -7.24
C LYS A 68 -16.76 -11.11 -7.98
N TYR A 69 -17.08 -10.01 -7.29
CA TYR A 69 -17.02 -8.66 -7.86
C TYR A 69 -15.59 -8.29 -8.24
N HIS A 70 -14.63 -8.43 -7.30
CA HIS A 70 -13.22 -8.18 -7.56
C HIS A 70 -12.68 -9.07 -8.69
N LEU A 71 -12.92 -10.39 -8.58
CA LEU A 71 -12.44 -11.34 -9.58
C LEU A 71 -12.95 -11.00 -10.99
N ASN A 72 -14.25 -10.74 -11.13
CA ASN A 72 -14.83 -10.38 -12.42
C ASN A 72 -14.35 -9.02 -12.94
N GLY A 73 -14.18 -8.04 -12.05
CA GLY A 73 -13.65 -6.73 -12.38
C GLY A 73 -12.24 -6.83 -12.98
N PHE A 74 -11.32 -7.48 -12.27
CA PHE A 74 -9.94 -7.67 -12.75
C PHE A 74 -9.86 -8.58 -13.98
N ASN A 75 -10.72 -9.59 -14.07
CA ASN A 75 -10.80 -10.44 -15.27
C ASN A 75 -11.25 -9.65 -16.51
N SER A 76 -12.16 -8.69 -16.35
CA SER A 76 -12.59 -7.83 -17.46
C SER A 76 -11.49 -6.90 -17.97
N LEU A 77 -10.51 -6.59 -17.14
CA LEU A 77 -9.30 -5.84 -17.52
C LEU A 77 -8.24 -6.71 -18.22
N MET A 78 -8.44 -8.04 -18.26
CA MET A 78 -7.52 -9.01 -18.86
C MET A 78 -6.09 -8.93 -18.31
N ILE A 79 -5.95 -8.69 -17.00
CA ILE A 79 -4.67 -8.55 -16.31
C ILE A 79 -4.41 -9.65 -15.29
N LEU A 80 -5.26 -10.67 -15.25
CA LEU A 80 -5.05 -11.85 -14.42
C LEU A 80 -4.16 -12.89 -15.13
N ASP A 81 -3.24 -13.49 -14.39
CA ASP A 81 -2.47 -14.65 -14.87
C ASP A 81 -3.07 -15.95 -14.29
N ASN A 82 -3.06 -17.01 -15.07
CA ASN A 82 -3.46 -18.36 -14.65
C ASN A 82 -2.31 -19.15 -14.00
N ARG A 83 -1.12 -18.56 -13.93
CA ARG A 83 0.04 -19.05 -13.17
C ARG A 83 0.31 -18.12 -12.01
N ASN A 84 1.15 -18.53 -11.06
CA ASN A 84 1.63 -17.63 -10.01
C ASN A 84 2.28 -16.41 -10.64
N CYS A 85 1.94 -15.22 -10.16
CA CYS A 85 2.49 -13.99 -10.68
C CYS A 85 4.02 -13.96 -10.51
N ARG A 86 4.68 -13.37 -11.49
CA ARG A 86 6.13 -13.35 -11.63
C ARG A 86 6.61 -11.91 -11.81
N PRO A 87 6.61 -11.11 -10.74
CA PRO A 87 7.02 -9.72 -10.84
C PRO A 87 8.40 -9.57 -11.47
N PHE A 88 8.51 -8.63 -12.40
CA PHE A 88 9.73 -8.27 -13.14
C PHE A 88 10.33 -9.37 -14.04
N ASP A 89 9.72 -10.55 -14.10
CA ASP A 89 10.17 -11.65 -14.97
C ASP A 89 9.82 -11.38 -16.44
N ALA A 90 10.66 -11.86 -17.35
CA ALA A 90 10.42 -11.73 -18.78
C ALA A 90 9.15 -12.48 -19.24
N SER A 91 8.77 -13.56 -18.54
CA SER A 91 7.57 -14.37 -18.83
C SER A 91 6.33 -13.92 -18.06
N ARG A 92 6.39 -12.78 -17.33
CA ARG A 92 5.24 -12.26 -16.59
C ARG A 92 4.06 -11.98 -17.53
N ASN A 93 2.85 -12.24 -17.07
CA ASN A 93 1.66 -12.08 -17.93
C ASN A 93 0.44 -11.54 -17.17
N GLY A 94 0.59 -11.19 -15.90
CA GLY A 94 -0.52 -10.67 -15.10
C GLY A 94 -0.33 -10.92 -13.61
N LEU A 95 -1.34 -10.53 -12.87
CA LEU A 95 -1.39 -10.68 -11.42
C LEU A 95 -2.29 -11.83 -10.98
N ASN A 96 -2.16 -12.23 -9.73
CA ASN A 96 -3.17 -13.01 -9.02
C ASN A 96 -3.76 -12.14 -7.91
N LEU A 97 -5.06 -12.25 -7.67
CA LEU A 97 -5.69 -11.59 -6.53
C LEU A 97 -5.42 -12.37 -5.25
N GLY A 98 -5.32 -11.64 -4.15
CA GLY A 98 -5.18 -12.18 -2.80
C GLY A 98 -6.16 -11.56 -1.83
N GLU A 99 -6.23 -12.12 -0.64
CA GLU A 99 -6.97 -11.58 0.48
C GLU A 99 -6.09 -11.52 1.73
N GLY A 100 -6.36 -10.57 2.60
CA GLY A 100 -5.60 -10.41 3.83
C GLY A 100 -5.86 -9.07 4.50
N ALA A 101 -5.28 -8.90 5.67
CA ALA A 101 -5.35 -7.66 6.42
C ALA A 101 -4.04 -7.42 7.18
N ALA A 102 -3.65 -6.16 7.27
CA ALA A 102 -2.57 -5.74 8.14
C ALA A 102 -2.84 -4.33 8.67
N PHE A 103 -2.50 -4.13 9.93
CA PHE A 103 -2.64 -2.85 10.60
C PHE A 103 -1.35 -2.51 11.35
N LEU A 104 -1.01 -1.23 11.33
CA LEU A 104 0.11 -0.65 12.06
C LEU A 104 -0.43 0.32 13.10
N VAL A 105 0.26 0.39 14.22
CA VAL A 105 0.04 1.43 15.22
C VAL A 105 1.14 2.45 15.07
N LEU A 106 0.80 3.62 14.52
CA LEU A 106 1.71 4.76 14.49
C LEU A 106 1.60 5.51 15.81
N GLU A 107 2.73 5.93 16.33
CA GLU A 107 2.79 6.65 17.61
C GLU A 107 3.85 7.75 17.53
N SER A 108 3.58 8.90 18.16
CA SER A 108 4.57 9.96 18.29
C SER A 108 5.73 9.51 19.18
N ALA A 109 6.95 10.00 18.88
CA ALA A 109 8.13 9.67 19.68
C ALA A 109 7.95 10.04 21.15
N GLU A 110 7.30 11.18 21.41
CA GLU A 110 7.01 11.66 22.77
C GLU A 110 6.05 10.73 23.52
N SER A 111 5.02 10.22 22.83
CA SER A 111 4.08 9.27 23.43
C SER A 111 4.76 7.94 23.73
N ALA A 112 5.52 7.39 22.80
CA ALA A 112 6.28 6.15 22.97
C ALA A 112 7.27 6.27 24.17
N GLN A 113 7.95 7.41 24.28
CA GLN A 113 8.84 7.70 25.40
C GLN A 113 8.10 7.77 26.74
N ARG A 114 6.96 8.47 26.80
CA ARG A 114 6.13 8.54 28.03
C ARG A 114 5.65 7.16 28.46
N ARG A 115 5.35 6.27 27.53
CA ARG A 115 4.91 4.88 27.81
C ARG A 115 6.07 3.93 28.09
N GLY A 116 7.31 4.33 27.86
CA GLY A 116 8.49 3.48 28.02
C GLY A 116 8.58 2.35 27.00
N VAL A 117 8.01 2.52 25.80
CA VAL A 117 8.02 1.52 24.73
C VAL A 117 9.04 1.88 23.65
N LYS A 118 9.63 0.84 23.04
CA LYS A 118 10.56 0.98 21.92
C LYS A 118 9.80 0.77 20.60
N ALA A 119 9.95 1.68 19.66
CA ALA A 119 9.45 1.49 18.32
C ALA A 119 10.12 0.31 17.62
N GLN A 120 9.38 -0.46 16.84
CA GLN A 120 9.90 -1.54 16.01
C GLN A 120 10.56 -0.99 14.73
N ALA A 121 9.99 0.09 14.19
CA ALA A 121 10.50 0.80 13.03
C ALA A 121 10.17 2.29 13.14
N ILE A 122 10.79 3.09 12.27
CA ILE A 122 10.54 4.54 12.16
C ILE A 122 10.04 4.82 10.74
N LEU A 123 8.89 5.47 10.62
CA LEU A 123 8.40 6.02 9.37
C LEU A 123 9.09 7.37 9.12
N SER A 124 10.15 7.35 8.32
CA SER A 124 11.01 8.52 8.08
C SER A 124 10.46 9.45 7.01
N GLY A 125 9.80 8.90 5.98
CA GLY A 125 9.26 9.69 4.89
C GLY A 125 8.22 8.93 4.10
N TYR A 126 7.42 9.68 3.34
CA TYR A 126 6.39 9.15 2.45
C TYR A 126 6.18 10.10 1.28
N GLY A 127 5.62 9.60 0.19
CA GLY A 127 5.26 10.39 -0.97
C GLY A 127 4.00 9.86 -1.63
N ASN A 128 3.24 10.76 -2.25
CA ASN A 128 2.03 10.41 -2.98
C ASN A 128 1.92 11.25 -4.24
N ALA A 129 1.90 10.60 -5.39
CA ALA A 129 1.81 11.25 -6.67
C ALA A 129 0.89 10.50 -7.62
N CYS A 130 0.30 11.24 -8.55
CA CYS A 130 -0.53 10.69 -9.61
C CYS A 130 0.18 10.87 -10.96
N ASP A 131 0.19 9.81 -11.78
CA ASP A 131 0.68 9.87 -13.15
C ASP A 131 -0.17 10.80 -14.05
N ALA A 132 -1.47 10.90 -13.78
CA ALA A 132 -2.46 11.60 -14.61
C ALA A 132 -2.39 11.19 -16.12
N PHE A 133 -1.98 9.96 -16.39
CA PHE A 133 -1.71 9.44 -17.72
C PHE A 133 -2.93 8.71 -18.31
N HIS A 134 -3.49 7.76 -17.56
CA HIS A 134 -4.62 6.93 -17.99
C HIS A 134 -5.43 6.49 -16.77
N GLN A 135 -6.67 6.05 -16.98
CA GLN A 135 -7.57 5.64 -15.88
C GLN A 135 -7.07 4.42 -15.10
N THR A 136 -6.38 3.47 -15.75
CA THR A 136 -5.95 2.20 -15.16
C THR A 136 -4.50 1.83 -15.44
N ALA A 137 -3.82 2.51 -16.36
CA ALA A 137 -2.45 2.22 -16.76
C ALA A 137 -1.50 3.31 -16.26
N SER A 138 -0.33 2.90 -15.80
CA SER A 138 0.77 3.80 -15.48
C SER A 138 1.47 4.29 -16.76
N SER A 139 2.06 5.48 -16.68
CA SER A 139 2.92 6.00 -17.76
C SER A 139 4.12 5.07 -17.97
N ASP A 140 4.58 4.98 -19.21
CA ASP A 140 5.73 4.10 -19.53
C ASP A 140 6.99 4.49 -18.77
N GLU A 141 7.18 5.77 -18.48
CA GLU A 141 8.35 6.28 -17.75
C GLU A 141 8.17 6.27 -16.22
N GLY A 142 7.01 5.85 -15.70
CA GLY A 142 6.74 5.71 -14.27
C GLY A 142 6.79 7.03 -13.50
N GLU A 143 6.28 8.11 -14.09
CA GLU A 143 6.39 9.45 -13.53
C GLU A 143 5.81 9.57 -12.13
N GLY A 144 4.62 9.00 -11.89
CA GLY A 144 3.99 9.01 -10.57
C GLY A 144 4.80 8.26 -9.52
N ALA A 145 5.26 7.04 -9.86
CA ALA A 145 6.10 6.24 -8.96
C ALA A 145 7.43 6.94 -8.66
N TYR A 146 8.07 7.53 -9.69
CA TYR A 146 9.30 8.30 -9.52
C TYR A 146 9.11 9.48 -8.55
N ARG A 147 8.06 10.28 -8.75
CA ARG A 147 7.75 11.44 -7.89
C ARG A 147 7.45 11.02 -6.45
N ALA A 148 6.66 9.96 -6.27
CA ALA A 148 6.34 9.47 -4.92
C ALA A 148 7.59 9.00 -4.17
N MET A 149 8.49 8.25 -4.83
CA MET A 149 9.76 7.83 -4.24
C MET A 149 10.67 9.04 -3.95
N GLN A 150 10.77 10.00 -4.86
CA GLN A 150 11.57 11.21 -4.68
C GLN A 150 11.07 12.04 -3.50
N GLU A 151 9.74 12.23 -3.37
CA GLU A 151 9.13 12.94 -2.25
C GLU A 151 9.41 12.24 -0.92
N ALA A 152 9.29 10.89 -0.88
CA ALA A 152 9.59 10.13 0.31
C ALA A 152 11.04 10.29 0.78
N LEU A 153 12.01 10.23 -0.14
CA LEU A 153 13.43 10.48 0.16
C LEU A 153 13.67 11.91 0.64
N GLN A 154 13.10 12.88 -0.05
CA GLN A 154 13.24 14.30 0.32
C GLN A 154 12.69 14.55 1.74
N GLN A 155 11.52 13.99 2.05
CA GLN A 155 10.89 14.15 3.35
C GLN A 155 11.71 13.48 4.47
N ALA A 156 12.31 12.32 4.17
CA ALA A 156 13.17 11.58 5.09
C ALA A 156 14.55 12.25 5.27
N GLY A 157 14.94 13.18 4.39
CA GLY A 157 16.29 13.73 4.35
C GLY A 157 17.36 12.72 3.90
N LEU A 158 16.95 11.70 3.14
CA LEU A 158 17.80 10.61 2.67
C LEU A 158 18.14 10.76 1.19
N GLN A 159 19.24 10.12 0.79
CA GLN A 159 19.65 9.98 -0.60
C GLN A 159 19.33 8.57 -1.11
N PRO A 160 19.25 8.35 -2.43
CA PRO A 160 19.07 7.01 -2.98
C PRO A 160 20.06 5.97 -2.47
N ALA A 161 21.30 6.39 -2.19
CA ALA A 161 22.36 5.52 -1.67
C ALA A 161 22.14 5.03 -0.22
N ASP A 162 21.21 5.66 0.51
CA ASP A 162 20.88 5.30 1.88
C ASP A 162 19.79 4.20 1.95
N ILE A 163 19.31 3.74 0.79
CA ILE A 163 18.25 2.72 0.71
C ILE A 163 18.87 1.34 0.52
N ASP A 164 18.62 0.45 1.46
CA ASP A 164 19.16 -0.91 1.46
C ASP A 164 18.25 -1.94 0.78
N TYR A 165 16.94 -1.65 0.65
CA TYR A 165 15.96 -2.58 0.10
C TYR A 165 14.70 -1.88 -0.40
N ILE A 166 14.09 -2.43 -1.45
CA ILE A 166 12.80 -2.01 -1.98
C ILE A 166 11.82 -3.19 -1.99
N ASN A 167 10.71 -3.06 -1.29
CA ASN A 167 9.54 -3.89 -1.50
C ASN A 167 8.67 -3.22 -2.56
N ALA A 168 8.76 -3.71 -3.79
CA ALA A 168 8.10 -3.11 -4.94
C ALA A 168 6.61 -3.45 -5.01
N HIS A 169 5.83 -2.62 -5.68
CA HIS A 169 4.46 -2.96 -6.02
C HIS A 169 4.39 -4.24 -6.83
N GLY A 170 5.19 -4.37 -7.89
CA GLY A 170 5.53 -5.62 -8.57
C GLY A 170 4.35 -6.57 -8.74
N THR A 171 3.37 -6.20 -9.55
CA THR A 171 2.13 -6.98 -9.75
C THR A 171 2.30 -8.16 -10.70
N GLY A 172 3.41 -8.20 -11.46
CA GLY A 172 3.58 -9.17 -12.54
C GLY A 172 2.84 -8.78 -13.83
N THR A 173 2.18 -7.63 -13.86
CA THR A 173 1.58 -7.12 -15.10
C THR A 173 2.63 -6.44 -15.97
N PRO A 174 2.56 -6.60 -17.31
CA PRO A 174 3.56 -6.01 -18.21
C PRO A 174 3.74 -4.50 -18.02
N ASN A 175 2.64 -3.74 -17.93
CA ASN A 175 2.68 -2.28 -17.81
C ASN A 175 3.22 -1.82 -16.45
N ASN A 176 2.68 -2.34 -15.34
CA ASN A 176 3.12 -1.90 -14.01
C ASN A 176 4.61 -2.14 -13.80
N ASP A 177 5.08 -3.37 -14.07
CA ASP A 177 6.47 -3.73 -13.76
C ASP A 177 7.46 -2.96 -14.64
N LEU A 178 7.09 -2.66 -15.90
CA LEU A 178 7.89 -1.82 -16.78
C LEU A 178 7.99 -0.38 -16.22
N SER A 179 6.84 0.21 -15.92
CA SER A 179 6.72 1.57 -15.40
C SER A 179 7.49 1.74 -14.08
N GLU A 180 7.28 0.83 -13.14
CA GLU A 180 7.94 0.85 -11.83
C GLU A 180 9.45 0.62 -11.95
N SER A 181 9.89 -0.31 -12.82
CA SER A 181 11.31 -0.54 -13.09
C SER A 181 12.00 0.71 -13.63
N ARG A 182 11.36 1.42 -14.57
CA ARG A 182 11.90 2.67 -15.13
C ARG A 182 11.96 3.76 -14.07
N ALA A 183 10.94 3.91 -13.24
CA ALA A 183 10.93 4.86 -12.14
C ALA A 183 12.08 4.60 -11.16
N MET A 184 12.25 3.35 -10.73
CA MET A 184 13.36 2.95 -9.85
C MET A 184 14.73 3.23 -10.52
N ARG A 185 14.89 2.87 -11.80
CA ARG A 185 16.15 3.10 -12.50
C ARG A 185 16.48 4.59 -12.65
N ARG A 186 15.47 5.43 -12.87
CA ARG A 186 15.66 6.89 -12.91
C ARG A 186 16.15 7.45 -11.57
N LEU A 187 15.68 6.89 -10.46
CA LEU A 187 16.02 7.38 -9.12
C LEU A 187 17.37 6.85 -8.62
N PHE A 188 17.62 5.55 -8.78
CA PHE A 188 18.77 4.85 -8.22
C PHE A 188 19.94 4.70 -9.20
N GLY A 189 19.72 4.87 -10.51
CA GLY A 189 20.73 4.69 -11.54
C GLY A 189 21.31 3.27 -11.54
N ASP A 190 22.64 3.18 -11.54
CA ASP A 190 23.35 1.89 -11.51
C ASP A 190 23.50 1.31 -10.08
N ASN A 191 23.23 2.10 -9.04
CA ASN A 191 23.28 1.69 -7.64
C ASN A 191 21.92 1.24 -7.11
N MET A 192 21.23 0.39 -7.86
CA MET A 192 19.92 -0.14 -7.49
C MET A 192 20.04 -1.03 -6.25
N PRO A 193 19.30 -0.74 -5.16
CA PRO A 193 19.25 -1.65 -4.02
C PRO A 193 18.55 -2.97 -4.41
N PRO A 194 18.67 -4.04 -3.61
CA PRO A 194 17.88 -5.25 -3.77
C PRO A 194 16.38 -4.94 -3.83
N VAL A 195 15.70 -5.51 -4.81
CA VAL A 195 14.27 -5.31 -5.07
C VAL A 195 13.56 -6.65 -5.06
N SER A 196 12.43 -6.73 -4.38
CA SER A 196 11.52 -7.87 -4.52
C SER A 196 10.07 -7.44 -4.41
N SER A 197 9.15 -8.33 -4.77
CA SER A 197 7.73 -8.20 -4.49
C SER A 197 7.25 -9.42 -3.72
N THR A 198 6.36 -9.23 -2.77
CA THR A 198 5.75 -10.31 -1.98
C THR A 198 4.54 -10.93 -2.67
N LYS A 199 4.05 -10.33 -3.75
CA LYS A 199 2.82 -10.76 -4.45
C LYS A 199 2.83 -12.17 -5.03
N PRO A 200 3.96 -12.81 -5.37
CA PRO A 200 3.98 -14.25 -5.69
C PRO A 200 3.44 -15.14 -4.57
N PHE A 201 3.51 -14.69 -3.32
CA PHE A 201 3.09 -15.43 -2.12
C PHE A 201 1.73 -14.97 -1.59
N THR A 202 1.47 -13.67 -1.61
CA THR A 202 0.25 -13.08 -1.03
C THR A 202 -0.88 -12.90 -2.05
N GLY A 203 -0.58 -12.91 -3.35
CA GLY A 203 -1.43 -12.30 -4.35
C GLY A 203 -1.46 -10.76 -4.19
N HIS A 204 -2.17 -10.10 -5.09
CA HIS A 204 -2.44 -8.67 -4.96
C HIS A 204 -3.66 -8.46 -4.06
N THR A 205 -3.41 -8.05 -2.83
CA THR A 205 -4.44 -7.77 -1.82
C THR A 205 -5.06 -6.37 -1.96
N THR A 206 -5.04 -5.84 -3.15
CA THR A 206 -5.62 -4.56 -3.58
C THR A 206 -5.49 -3.45 -2.52
N SER A 207 -6.57 -3.10 -1.84
CA SER A 207 -6.59 -1.99 -0.87
C SER A 207 -5.69 -2.21 0.35
N ALA A 208 -5.43 -3.47 0.73
CA ALA A 208 -4.58 -3.82 1.88
C ALA A 208 -3.08 -3.93 1.54
N SER A 209 -2.69 -3.89 0.25
CA SER A 209 -1.31 -4.15 -0.19
C SER A 209 -0.28 -3.33 0.57
N GLY A 210 -0.48 -2.01 0.66
CA GLY A 210 0.51 -1.12 1.27
C GLY A 210 0.79 -1.41 2.74
N SER A 211 -0.23 -1.80 3.52
CA SER A 211 -0.02 -2.14 4.94
C SER A 211 0.59 -3.54 5.12
N ILE A 212 0.19 -4.52 4.31
CA ILE A 212 0.77 -5.86 4.34
C ILE A 212 2.26 -5.80 3.96
N GLU A 213 2.59 -5.07 2.91
CA GLU A 213 3.97 -4.89 2.43
C GLU A 213 4.80 -4.09 3.44
N ALA A 214 4.23 -3.09 4.11
CA ALA A 214 4.90 -2.38 5.19
C ALA A 214 5.24 -3.31 6.37
N VAL A 215 4.32 -4.20 6.78
CA VAL A 215 4.59 -5.19 7.84
C VAL A 215 5.72 -6.14 7.45
N PHE A 216 5.83 -6.53 6.18
CA PHE A 216 6.96 -7.37 5.73
C PHE A 216 8.30 -6.64 5.71
N CYS A 217 8.31 -5.31 5.71
CA CYS A 217 9.54 -4.50 5.78
C CYS A 217 10.00 -4.24 7.22
N ILE A 218 9.17 -4.51 8.23
CA ILE A 218 9.47 -4.34 9.66
C ILE A 218 10.03 -5.62 10.25
#